data_c56d82a6817c2ae6ddd6febe9903255c
#
_entry.id   c56d82a6817c2ae6ddd6febe9903255c
#
_cell.length_a   1.000
_cell.length_b   1.000
_cell.length_c   1.000
_cell.angle_alpha   90.00
_cell.angle_beta   90.00
_cell.angle_gamma   90.00
#
_symmetry.space_group_name_H-M   'P 1'
#
loop_
_entity.id
_entity.type
_entity.pdbx_description
1 polymer ?
#
loop_
_entity_poly.entity_id
_entity_poly.type
_entity_poly.pdbx_seq_one_letter_code
_entity_poly.pdbx_strand_id
1 'polypeptide(L)'
;MKNADYWRGRFAILENSAHKQADEYLQTLEDIYRETEHTVQRDIESWYQRFATNNNVTLAEARKMLTTGQLEEFKWTAEQYVKAAQQANLSPEWIKKLENASTRFHVSRLEAIQLQIQQQIELLYGNQVDGVDDLLKKLVSNGYTHGAFEIQKGIGLGWDFTALNQKKLETLLSKPWTTDGRTFRDRCWVNKADLVDTVNKELLQGMLRGDPPAKTITAIQKKFGTARYKARRLVHTETTYFNAVSKIQMYKDLGVDQIEIVETLDSRTCAVCQPLDGTVIPLAQYEPGVTVPPFHPNCRGTTCPHYDDMDGERAARTADGTVSYTHLRAHETELHL
;
A
#
# COMPACT_ATOMS: atom_id res chain seq x y z
N MET A 1 -29.28 -2.76 23.78
CA MET A 1 -28.17 -2.78 22.81
C MET A 1 -28.20 -1.49 21.97
N LYS A 2 -27.16 -1.13 21.24
CA LYS A 2 -27.12 0.10 20.43
C LYS A 2 -27.80 -0.13 19.07
N ASN A 3 -28.44 0.91 18.51
CA ASN A 3 -29.15 0.83 17.22
C ASN A 3 -28.20 0.78 16.01
N ALA A 4 -28.74 0.53 14.83
CA ALA A 4 -27.98 0.45 13.57
C ALA A 4 -27.15 1.71 13.30
N ASP A 5 -27.71 2.91 13.53
CA ASP A 5 -26.98 4.17 13.30
C ASP A 5 -25.74 4.31 14.17
N TYR A 6 -25.80 3.81 15.42
CA TYR A 6 -24.63 3.76 16.29
C TYR A 6 -23.50 2.90 15.67
N TRP A 7 -23.83 1.70 15.21
CA TRP A 7 -22.85 0.80 14.61
C TRP A 7 -22.26 1.35 13.34
N ARG A 8 -23.10 1.84 12.43
CA ARG A 8 -22.68 2.51 11.20
C ARG A 8 -21.71 3.67 11.52
N GLY A 9 -22.08 4.54 12.44
CA GLY A 9 -21.25 5.69 12.85
C GLY A 9 -19.90 5.27 13.45
N ARG A 10 -19.88 4.27 14.34
CA ARG A 10 -18.65 3.82 15.00
C ARG A 10 -17.67 3.16 13.99
N PHE A 11 -18.17 2.29 13.14
CA PHE A 11 -17.34 1.59 12.17
C PHE A 11 -16.89 2.50 11.01
N ALA A 12 -17.68 3.50 10.63
CA ALA A 12 -17.25 4.57 9.73
C ALA A 12 -16.07 5.39 10.32
N ILE A 13 -16.10 5.69 11.64
CA ILE A 13 -14.98 6.36 12.33
C ILE A 13 -13.72 5.50 12.30
N LEU A 14 -13.83 4.19 12.55
CA LEU A 14 -12.69 3.28 12.50
C LEU A 14 -12.10 3.20 11.08
N GLU A 15 -12.94 3.13 10.05
CA GLU A 15 -12.50 3.14 8.65
C GLU A 15 -11.80 4.45 8.29
N ASN A 16 -12.38 5.59 8.65
CA ASN A 16 -11.77 6.91 8.44
C ASN A 16 -10.41 7.03 9.15
N SER A 17 -10.27 6.44 10.35
CA SER A 17 -8.99 6.40 11.05
C SER A 17 -7.95 5.56 10.32
N ALA A 18 -8.34 4.42 9.72
CA ALA A 18 -7.47 3.60 8.90
C ALA A 18 -7.00 4.35 7.64
N HIS A 19 -7.93 5.01 6.93
CA HIS A 19 -7.59 5.84 5.78
C HIS A 19 -6.71 7.03 6.13
N LYS A 20 -6.91 7.67 7.29
CA LYS A 20 -6.04 8.73 7.78
C LYS A 20 -4.61 8.24 7.99
N GLN A 21 -4.41 7.08 8.60
CA GLN A 21 -3.09 6.46 8.75
C GLN A 21 -2.44 6.16 7.39
N ALA A 22 -3.23 5.71 6.41
CA ALA A 22 -2.77 5.52 5.04
C ALA A 22 -2.37 6.84 4.38
N ASP A 23 -3.14 7.92 4.56
CA ASP A 23 -2.81 9.25 4.05
C ASP A 23 -1.54 9.83 4.69
N GLU A 24 -1.33 9.65 5.99
CA GLU A 24 -0.11 10.05 6.69
C GLU A 24 1.13 9.30 6.13
N TYR A 25 1.01 8.00 5.92
CA TYR A 25 2.07 7.23 5.27
C TYR A 25 2.32 7.69 3.83
N LEU A 26 1.25 7.97 3.07
CA LEU A 26 1.36 8.46 1.70
C LEU A 26 2.06 9.80 1.60
N GLN A 27 1.91 10.70 2.56
CA GLN A 27 2.69 11.95 2.63
C GLN A 27 4.19 11.65 2.72
N THR A 28 4.58 10.75 3.63
CA THR A 28 5.98 10.30 3.76
C THR A 28 6.48 9.67 2.47
N LEU A 29 5.68 8.81 1.85
CA LEU A 29 6.03 8.16 0.59
C LEU A 29 6.17 9.16 -0.57
N GLU A 30 5.31 10.16 -0.65
CA GLU A 30 5.41 11.24 -1.64
C GLU A 30 6.71 12.03 -1.51
N ASP A 31 7.17 12.28 -0.29
CA ASP A 31 8.45 12.96 -0.05
C ASP A 31 9.63 12.09 -0.51
N ILE A 32 9.60 10.78 -0.25
CA ILE A 32 10.61 9.83 -0.75
C ILE A 32 10.62 9.84 -2.30
N TYR A 33 9.46 9.84 -2.94
CA TYR A 33 9.37 9.93 -4.40
C TYR A 33 9.96 11.24 -4.95
N ARG A 34 9.69 12.38 -4.30
CA ARG A 34 10.24 13.68 -4.69
C ARG A 34 11.76 13.73 -4.53
N GLU A 35 12.27 13.25 -3.39
CA GLU A 35 13.71 13.21 -3.14
C GLU A 35 14.42 12.33 -4.17
N THR A 36 13.87 11.15 -4.47
CA THR A 36 14.39 10.26 -5.51
C THR A 36 14.37 10.93 -6.88
N GLU A 37 13.28 11.59 -7.26
CA GLU A 37 13.14 12.33 -8.51
C GLU A 37 14.19 13.44 -8.63
N HIS A 38 14.40 14.24 -7.58
CA HIS A 38 15.42 15.28 -7.53
C HIS A 38 16.84 14.70 -7.61
N THR A 39 17.08 13.56 -6.98
CA THR A 39 18.38 12.89 -7.04
C THR A 39 18.67 12.39 -8.45
N VAL A 40 17.70 11.74 -9.08
CA VAL A 40 17.80 11.30 -10.50
C VAL A 40 18.03 12.50 -11.43
N GLN A 41 17.34 13.61 -11.23
CA GLN A 41 17.57 14.83 -11.99
C GLN A 41 19.00 15.33 -11.85
N ARG A 42 19.50 15.47 -10.62
CA ARG A 42 20.89 15.91 -10.34
C ARG A 42 21.92 14.96 -10.95
N ASP A 43 21.67 13.67 -10.90
CA ASP A 43 22.54 12.65 -11.48
C ASP A 43 22.65 12.82 -12.99
N ILE A 44 21.54 13.05 -13.69
CA ILE A 44 21.50 13.30 -15.12
C ILE A 44 22.23 14.59 -15.47
N GLU A 45 21.92 15.70 -14.78
CA GLU A 45 22.56 17.00 -15.01
C GLU A 45 24.08 16.93 -14.78
N SER A 46 24.50 16.35 -13.66
CA SER A 46 25.89 16.17 -13.28
C SER A 46 26.65 15.29 -14.28
N TRP A 47 25.98 14.26 -14.81
CA TRP A 47 26.55 13.39 -15.82
C TRP A 47 26.81 14.15 -17.14
N TYR A 48 25.84 14.91 -17.64
CA TYR A 48 26.01 15.73 -18.83
C TYR A 48 27.10 16.82 -18.65
N GLN A 49 27.19 17.43 -17.48
CA GLN A 49 28.17 18.46 -17.19
C GLN A 49 29.59 17.90 -17.16
N ARG A 50 29.79 16.79 -16.48
CA ARG A 50 31.11 16.11 -16.44
C ARG A 50 31.54 15.66 -17.82
N PHE A 51 30.62 15.18 -18.62
CA PHE A 51 30.91 14.79 -19.99
C PHE A 51 31.40 15.98 -20.84
N ALA A 52 30.70 17.10 -20.76
CA ALA A 52 31.11 18.32 -21.49
C ALA A 52 32.48 18.81 -21.03
N THR A 53 32.73 18.85 -19.72
CA THR A 53 34.01 19.29 -19.14
C THR A 53 35.17 18.38 -19.52
N ASN A 54 35.00 17.07 -19.41
CA ASN A 54 36.08 16.09 -19.68
C ASN A 54 36.49 16.06 -21.16
N ASN A 55 35.57 16.40 -22.05
CA ASN A 55 35.88 16.42 -23.50
C ASN A 55 36.18 17.83 -24.00
N ASN A 56 36.22 18.82 -23.10
CA ASN A 56 36.48 20.24 -23.44
C ASN A 56 35.55 20.75 -24.57
N VAL A 57 34.29 20.36 -24.52
CA VAL A 57 33.24 20.66 -25.49
C VAL A 57 32.04 21.32 -24.83
N THR A 58 31.25 22.01 -25.63
CA THR A 58 29.98 22.54 -25.16
C THR A 58 28.99 21.41 -24.86
N LEU A 59 27.98 21.67 -24.05
CA LEU A 59 26.89 20.72 -23.79
C LEU A 59 26.17 20.26 -25.07
N ALA A 60 26.14 21.11 -26.11
CA ALA A 60 25.57 20.79 -27.42
C ALA A 60 26.43 19.79 -28.22
N GLU A 61 27.75 19.96 -28.19
CA GLU A 61 28.71 19.06 -28.81
C GLU A 61 28.81 17.73 -28.04
N ALA A 62 28.81 17.80 -26.71
CA ALA A 62 28.75 16.64 -25.84
C ALA A 62 27.59 15.70 -26.19
N ARG A 63 26.43 16.24 -26.53
CA ARG A 63 25.24 15.48 -26.96
C ARG A 63 25.49 14.72 -28.27
N LYS A 64 26.15 15.36 -29.25
CA LYS A 64 26.49 14.73 -30.54
C LYS A 64 27.47 13.56 -30.36
N MET A 65 28.45 13.73 -29.47
CA MET A 65 29.47 12.71 -29.18
C MET A 65 28.89 11.48 -28.48
N LEU A 66 27.82 11.64 -27.68
CA LEU A 66 27.13 10.54 -27.00
C LEU A 66 26.48 9.55 -27.96
N THR A 67 26.11 10.01 -29.17
CA THR A 67 25.54 9.16 -30.21
C THR A 67 26.57 8.31 -30.95
N THR A 68 27.88 8.58 -30.81
CA THR A 68 28.96 7.95 -31.60
C THR A 68 29.75 6.87 -30.87
N GLY A 69 29.33 6.39 -29.70
CA GLY A 69 29.85 5.19 -29.04
C GLY A 69 31.26 5.30 -28.43
N GLN A 70 31.86 6.49 -28.37
CA GLN A 70 33.19 6.68 -27.77
C GLN A 70 33.06 7.22 -26.33
N LEU A 71 32.95 6.33 -25.36
CA LEU A 71 32.80 6.77 -23.98
C LEU A 71 33.51 5.82 -23.00
N GLU A 72 34.82 5.93 -22.92
CA GLU A 72 35.59 5.41 -21.81
C GLU A 72 35.58 6.44 -20.67
N GLU A 73 35.19 6.03 -19.52
CA GLU A 73 35.32 6.59 -18.17
C GLU A 73 34.04 6.73 -17.37
N PHE A 74 33.76 5.71 -16.61
CA PHE A 74 33.14 5.84 -15.30
C PHE A 74 33.61 4.67 -14.41
N LYS A 75 34.69 4.90 -13.65
CA LYS A 75 34.96 4.07 -12.48
C LYS A 75 34.02 4.51 -11.36
N TRP A 76 32.80 4.09 -11.39
CA TRP A 76 32.09 3.89 -10.16
C TRP A 76 32.62 2.61 -9.56
N THR A 77 33.02 2.65 -8.31
CA THR A 77 33.29 1.43 -7.58
C THR A 77 31.93 0.74 -7.40
N ALA A 78 31.62 -0.21 -8.26
CA ALA A 78 30.45 -1.06 -8.13
C ALA A 78 30.39 -1.69 -6.73
N GLU A 79 31.53 -1.82 -6.02
CA GLU A 79 31.62 -2.15 -4.62
C GLU A 79 30.82 -1.20 -3.71
N GLN A 80 30.75 0.10 -3.99
CA GLN A 80 29.95 1.05 -3.21
C GLN A 80 28.46 0.82 -3.43
N TYR A 81 28.04 0.48 -4.67
CA TYR A 81 26.65 0.13 -4.95
C TYR A 81 26.25 -1.20 -4.35
N VAL A 82 27.10 -2.23 -4.47
CA VAL A 82 26.85 -3.54 -3.86
C VAL A 82 26.68 -3.39 -2.35
N LYS A 83 27.58 -2.62 -1.70
CA LYS A 83 27.50 -2.38 -0.26
C LYS A 83 26.23 -1.63 0.13
N ALA A 84 25.83 -0.59 -0.61
CA ALA A 84 24.59 0.14 -0.37
C ALA A 84 23.37 -0.74 -0.60
N ALA A 85 23.36 -1.58 -1.65
CA ALA A 85 22.29 -2.51 -1.95
C ALA A 85 22.14 -3.60 -0.88
N GLN A 86 23.22 -4.11 -0.35
CA GLN A 86 23.22 -5.08 0.75
C GLN A 86 22.73 -4.47 2.06
N GLN A 87 23.09 -3.22 2.36
CA GLN A 87 22.64 -2.50 3.55
C GLN A 87 21.16 -2.14 3.51
N ALA A 88 20.58 -1.97 2.30
CA ALA A 88 19.19 -1.58 2.10
C ALA A 88 18.24 -2.77 1.83
N ASN A 89 18.69 -4.02 2.01
CA ASN A 89 17.89 -5.24 1.76
C ASN A 89 17.23 -5.27 0.36
N LEU A 90 17.93 -4.79 -0.66
CA LEU A 90 17.40 -4.75 -2.02
C LEU A 90 17.30 -6.15 -2.65
N SER A 91 16.54 -6.26 -3.76
CA SER A 91 16.26 -7.55 -4.38
C SER A 91 17.52 -8.31 -4.78
N PRO A 92 17.58 -9.65 -4.59
CA PRO A 92 18.73 -10.48 -4.96
C PRO A 92 19.13 -10.33 -6.43
N GLU A 93 18.14 -10.16 -7.34
CA GLU A 93 18.37 -9.94 -8.77
C GLU A 93 19.12 -8.64 -9.04
N TRP A 94 18.80 -7.58 -8.28
CA TRP A 94 19.49 -6.30 -8.38
C TRP A 94 20.92 -6.37 -7.86
N ILE A 95 21.12 -6.99 -6.69
CA ILE A 95 22.47 -7.22 -6.14
C ILE A 95 23.32 -7.98 -7.16
N LYS A 96 22.81 -9.08 -7.73
CA LYS A 96 23.50 -9.86 -8.76
C LYS A 96 23.84 -9.03 -10.02
N LYS A 97 22.93 -8.13 -10.42
CA LYS A 97 23.15 -7.23 -11.56
C LYS A 97 24.29 -6.24 -11.28
N LEU A 98 24.35 -5.70 -10.06
CA LEU A 98 25.43 -4.82 -9.62
C LEU A 98 26.79 -5.56 -9.54
N GLU A 99 26.83 -6.77 -9.01
CA GLU A 99 28.00 -7.63 -8.97
C GLU A 99 28.52 -7.93 -10.38
N ASN A 100 27.64 -8.29 -11.31
CA ASN A 100 27.99 -8.53 -12.70
C ASN A 100 28.49 -7.26 -13.42
N ALA A 101 27.94 -6.08 -13.10
CA ALA A 101 28.45 -4.81 -13.63
C ALA A 101 29.83 -4.47 -13.06
N SER A 102 30.10 -4.80 -11.78
CA SER A 102 31.40 -4.57 -11.13
C SER A 102 32.54 -5.39 -11.72
N THR A 103 32.23 -6.58 -12.23
CA THR A 103 33.24 -7.49 -12.83
C THR A 103 33.57 -7.13 -14.27
N ARG A 104 32.79 -6.26 -14.92
CA ARG A 104 33.10 -5.78 -16.28
C ARG A 104 34.10 -4.65 -16.23
N PHE A 105 35.22 -4.84 -16.93
CA PHE A 105 36.30 -3.86 -16.97
C PHE A 105 35.91 -2.55 -17.71
N HIS A 106 34.86 -2.58 -18.53
CA HIS A 106 34.35 -1.43 -19.29
C HIS A 106 32.82 -1.43 -19.22
N VAL A 107 32.26 -0.55 -18.41
CA VAL A 107 30.84 -0.21 -18.43
C VAL A 107 30.66 0.98 -19.36
N SER A 108 29.74 0.90 -20.32
CA SER A 108 29.44 2.07 -21.15
C SER A 108 28.90 3.21 -20.28
N ARG A 109 29.09 4.45 -20.69
CA ARG A 109 28.59 5.61 -19.91
C ARG A 109 27.08 5.60 -19.76
N LEU A 110 26.36 5.11 -20.77
CA LEU A 110 24.93 4.95 -20.70
C LEU A 110 24.56 3.91 -19.64
N GLU A 111 25.25 2.77 -19.62
CA GLU A 111 25.03 1.76 -18.58
C GLU A 111 25.33 2.30 -17.19
N ALA A 112 26.36 3.12 -17.01
CA ALA A 112 26.73 3.71 -15.72
C ALA A 112 25.61 4.60 -15.19
N ILE A 113 25.06 5.52 -16.00
CA ILE A 113 23.96 6.37 -15.56
C ILE A 113 22.65 5.59 -15.36
N GLN A 114 22.39 4.57 -16.20
CA GLN A 114 21.23 3.69 -16.01
C GLN A 114 21.33 2.92 -14.70
N LEU A 115 22.50 2.39 -14.35
CA LEU A 115 22.72 1.71 -13.07
C LEU A 115 22.54 2.67 -11.89
N GLN A 116 23.04 3.90 -11.99
CA GLN A 116 22.90 4.91 -10.94
C GLN A 116 21.42 5.26 -10.72
N ILE A 117 20.67 5.55 -11.77
CA ILE A 117 19.24 5.84 -11.69
C ILE A 117 18.46 4.63 -11.16
N GLN A 118 18.77 3.44 -11.64
CA GLN A 118 18.12 2.21 -11.18
C GLN A 118 18.36 1.98 -9.69
N GLN A 119 19.56 2.25 -9.17
CA GLN A 119 19.85 2.16 -7.74
C GLN A 119 18.89 3.05 -6.92
N GLN A 120 18.66 4.28 -7.35
CA GLN A 120 17.73 5.19 -6.65
C GLN A 120 16.29 4.65 -6.67
N ILE A 121 15.87 4.08 -7.80
CA ILE A 121 14.53 3.48 -7.91
C ILE A 121 14.43 2.20 -7.06
N GLU A 122 15.49 1.37 -6.97
CA GLU A 122 15.50 0.20 -6.09
C GLU A 122 15.33 0.60 -4.62
N LEU A 123 16.04 1.62 -4.17
CA LEU A 123 15.93 2.17 -2.80
C LEU A 123 14.50 2.71 -2.54
N LEU A 124 13.94 3.46 -3.48
CA LEU A 124 12.57 3.97 -3.39
C LEU A 124 11.57 2.85 -3.17
N TYR A 125 11.64 1.79 -4.00
CA TYR A 125 10.67 0.70 -3.90
C TYR A 125 10.94 -0.25 -2.74
N GLY A 126 12.18 -0.41 -2.29
CA GLY A 126 12.51 -1.07 -1.03
C GLY A 126 11.80 -0.39 0.14
N ASN A 127 11.99 0.92 0.29
CA ASN A 127 11.32 1.72 1.32
C ASN A 127 9.78 1.67 1.19
N GLN A 128 9.26 1.67 -0.03
CA GLN A 128 7.81 1.54 -0.24
C GLN A 128 7.26 0.19 0.21
N VAL A 129 7.92 -0.91 -0.11
CA VAL A 129 7.49 -2.26 0.30
C VAL A 129 7.49 -2.38 1.81
N ASP A 130 8.57 -1.97 2.47
CA ASP A 130 8.71 -2.04 3.93
C ASP A 130 7.68 -1.15 4.63
N GLY A 131 7.52 0.08 4.17
CA GLY A 131 6.56 1.02 4.77
C GLY A 131 5.09 0.62 4.55
N VAL A 132 4.73 0.03 3.40
CA VAL A 132 3.39 -0.53 3.19
C VAL A 132 3.17 -1.74 4.09
N ASP A 133 4.17 -2.61 4.23
CA ASP A 133 4.10 -3.78 5.10
C ASP A 133 3.82 -3.39 6.55
N ASP A 134 4.58 -2.43 7.07
CA ASP A 134 4.42 -1.91 8.44
C ASP A 134 3.05 -1.23 8.63
N LEU A 135 2.60 -0.44 7.65
CA LEU A 135 1.27 0.17 7.67
C LEU A 135 0.18 -0.89 7.77
N LEU A 136 0.21 -1.90 6.89
CA LEU A 136 -0.82 -2.93 6.83
C LEU A 136 -0.85 -3.80 8.09
N LYS A 137 0.31 -4.17 8.65
CA LYS A 137 0.40 -4.86 9.95
C LYS A 137 -0.27 -4.06 11.07
N LYS A 138 0.03 -2.76 11.12
CA LYS A 138 -0.55 -1.84 12.10
C LYS A 138 -2.07 -1.71 11.91
N LEU A 139 -2.54 -1.57 10.67
CA LEU A 139 -3.96 -1.47 10.35
C LEU A 139 -4.73 -2.73 10.74
N VAL A 140 -4.21 -3.91 10.43
CA VAL A 140 -4.86 -5.19 10.79
C VAL A 140 -4.94 -5.35 12.30
N SER A 141 -3.86 -5.05 13.03
CA SER A 141 -3.83 -5.12 14.49
C SER A 141 -4.78 -4.12 15.13
N ASN A 142 -4.74 -2.86 14.70
CA ASN A 142 -5.60 -1.80 15.21
C ASN A 142 -7.08 -2.04 14.88
N GLY A 143 -7.39 -2.46 13.64
CA GLY A 143 -8.74 -2.76 13.19
C GLY A 143 -9.39 -3.86 14.03
N TYR A 144 -8.64 -4.93 14.31
CA TYR A 144 -9.09 -6.01 15.19
C TYR A 144 -9.34 -5.51 16.62
N THR A 145 -8.36 -4.84 17.22
CA THR A 145 -8.43 -4.44 18.64
C THR A 145 -9.48 -3.36 18.88
N HIS A 146 -9.48 -2.31 18.09
CA HIS A 146 -10.44 -1.21 18.27
C HIS A 146 -11.86 -1.62 17.87
N GLY A 147 -12.01 -2.44 16.82
CA GLY A 147 -13.31 -2.98 16.46
C GLY A 147 -13.90 -3.86 17.55
N ALA A 148 -13.09 -4.76 18.14
CA ALA A 148 -13.50 -5.58 19.28
C ALA A 148 -13.91 -4.73 20.48
N PHE A 149 -13.16 -3.68 20.80
CA PHE A 149 -13.51 -2.74 21.85
C PHE A 149 -14.85 -2.06 21.61
N GLU A 150 -15.12 -1.58 20.40
CA GLU A 150 -16.38 -0.92 20.08
C GLU A 150 -17.58 -1.88 20.17
N ILE A 151 -17.42 -3.14 19.74
CA ILE A 151 -18.48 -4.15 19.89
C ILE A 151 -18.76 -4.43 21.36
N GLN A 152 -17.73 -4.72 22.15
CA GLN A 152 -17.87 -4.98 23.59
C GLN A 152 -18.56 -3.82 24.31
N LYS A 153 -18.12 -2.60 24.01
CA LYS A 153 -18.72 -1.38 24.58
C LYS A 153 -20.19 -1.21 24.17
N GLY A 154 -20.52 -1.50 22.93
CA GLY A 154 -21.89 -1.34 22.40
C GLY A 154 -22.86 -2.38 22.95
N ILE A 155 -22.40 -3.61 23.14
CA ILE A 155 -23.17 -4.74 23.68
C ILE A 155 -23.19 -4.70 25.23
N GLY A 156 -22.17 -4.10 25.85
CA GLY A 156 -22.01 -4.05 27.31
C GLY A 156 -21.44 -5.34 27.92
N LEU A 157 -20.77 -6.17 27.12
CA LEU A 157 -20.09 -7.41 27.55
C LEU A 157 -18.61 -7.32 27.26
N GLY A 158 -17.77 -7.76 28.21
CA GLY A 158 -16.34 -7.93 28.01
C GLY A 158 -16.01 -9.33 27.53
N TRP A 159 -15.15 -9.43 26.53
CA TRP A 159 -14.50 -10.68 26.11
C TRP A 159 -13.02 -10.60 26.32
N ASP A 160 -12.42 -11.69 26.75
CA ASP A 160 -10.98 -11.87 26.67
C ASP A 160 -10.62 -12.20 25.22
N PHE A 161 -9.87 -11.35 24.55
CA PHE A 161 -9.35 -11.62 23.23
C PHE A 161 -7.84 -11.43 23.19
N THR A 162 -7.18 -12.29 22.43
CA THR A 162 -5.73 -12.25 22.26
C THR A 162 -5.40 -11.41 21.03
N ALA A 163 -4.51 -10.44 21.19
CA ALA A 163 -4.00 -9.67 20.06
C ALA A 163 -3.42 -10.60 18.98
N LEU A 164 -3.55 -10.19 17.72
CA LEU A 164 -3.00 -10.93 16.60
C LEU A 164 -1.47 -10.99 16.72
N ASN A 165 -0.92 -12.21 16.72
CA ASN A 165 0.54 -12.38 16.77
C ASN A 165 1.20 -12.11 15.41
N GLN A 166 2.51 -11.83 15.43
CA GLN A 166 3.29 -11.49 14.26
C GLN A 166 3.20 -12.55 13.15
N LYS A 167 3.23 -13.83 13.49
CA LYS A 167 3.13 -14.94 12.51
C LYS A 167 1.79 -14.93 11.77
N LYS A 168 0.69 -14.64 12.48
CA LYS A 168 -0.66 -14.55 11.89
C LYS A 168 -0.76 -13.35 10.96
N LEU A 169 -0.19 -12.19 11.35
CA LEU A 169 -0.11 -11.00 10.51
C LEU A 169 0.66 -11.28 9.21
N GLU A 170 1.86 -11.86 9.29
CA GLU A 170 2.65 -12.24 8.11
C GLU A 170 1.88 -13.19 7.18
N THR A 171 1.20 -14.18 7.75
CA THR A 171 0.38 -15.12 6.99
C THR A 171 -0.75 -14.42 6.25
N LEU A 172 -1.40 -13.43 6.88
CA LEU A 172 -2.46 -12.64 6.25
C LEU A 172 -1.92 -11.79 5.10
N LEU A 173 -0.81 -11.08 5.33
CA LEU A 173 -0.20 -10.18 4.34
C LEU A 173 0.43 -10.91 3.14
N SER A 174 0.78 -12.17 3.29
CA SER A 174 1.37 -12.98 2.23
C SER A 174 0.36 -13.64 1.28
N LYS A 175 -0.94 -13.56 1.60
CA LYS A 175 -1.99 -14.15 0.75
C LYS A 175 -2.43 -13.19 -0.34
N PRO A 176 -2.34 -13.58 -1.63
CA PRO A 176 -2.96 -12.83 -2.69
C PRO A 176 -4.49 -12.89 -2.56
N TRP A 177 -5.16 -11.75 -2.75
CA TRP A 177 -6.62 -11.66 -2.66
C TRP A 177 -7.30 -11.29 -3.98
N THR A 178 -6.51 -10.86 -4.94
CA THR A 178 -7.01 -10.48 -6.27
C THR A 178 -6.90 -11.65 -7.25
N THR A 179 -7.74 -11.66 -8.26
CA THR A 179 -7.84 -12.74 -9.28
C THR A 179 -6.54 -12.99 -10.06
N ASP A 180 -5.63 -12.02 -10.09
CA ASP A 180 -4.32 -12.14 -10.73
C ASP A 180 -3.26 -12.86 -9.87
N GLY A 181 -3.62 -13.29 -8.66
CA GLY A 181 -2.75 -14.04 -7.75
C GLY A 181 -1.56 -13.25 -7.20
N ARG A 182 -1.59 -11.90 -7.24
CA ARG A 182 -0.49 -11.05 -6.78
C ARG A 182 -0.78 -10.42 -5.43
N THR A 183 0.26 -10.40 -4.59
CA THR A 183 0.27 -9.61 -3.35
C THR A 183 0.59 -8.14 -3.63
N PHE A 184 0.44 -7.27 -2.63
CA PHE A 184 0.87 -5.87 -2.73
C PHE A 184 2.38 -5.76 -2.98
N ARG A 185 3.20 -6.67 -2.42
CA ARG A 185 4.65 -6.72 -2.65
C ARG A 185 4.96 -6.98 -4.11
N ASP A 186 4.30 -7.99 -4.72
CA ASP A 186 4.46 -8.31 -6.15
C ASP A 186 4.09 -7.10 -7.02
N ARG A 187 3.03 -6.38 -6.67
CA ARG A 187 2.61 -5.16 -7.38
C ARG A 187 3.63 -4.04 -7.27
N CYS A 188 4.25 -3.85 -6.11
CA CYS A 188 5.34 -2.90 -5.94
C CYS A 188 6.51 -3.24 -6.87
N TRP A 189 6.93 -4.51 -6.94
CA TRP A 189 8.04 -4.93 -7.79
C TRP A 189 7.72 -4.83 -9.28
N VAL A 190 6.49 -5.12 -9.69
CA VAL A 190 6.05 -4.88 -11.08
C VAL A 190 6.06 -3.40 -11.42
N ASN A 191 5.54 -2.54 -10.55
CA ASN A 191 5.56 -1.09 -10.75
C ASN A 191 6.99 -0.53 -10.79
N LYS A 192 7.91 -1.08 -9.99
CA LYS A 192 9.34 -0.77 -10.03
C LYS A 192 9.93 -1.10 -11.40
N ALA A 193 9.72 -2.33 -11.87
CA ALA A 193 10.26 -2.77 -13.16
C ALA A 193 9.75 -1.88 -14.32
N ASP A 194 8.46 -1.52 -14.30
CA ASP A 194 7.84 -0.63 -15.26
C ASP A 194 8.45 0.80 -15.20
N LEU A 195 8.71 1.33 -14.00
CA LEU A 195 9.38 2.63 -13.86
C LEU A 195 10.81 2.59 -14.38
N VAL A 196 11.60 1.58 -14.02
CA VAL A 196 12.99 1.40 -14.49
C VAL A 196 13.04 1.32 -16.01
N ASP A 197 12.19 0.47 -16.62
CA ASP A 197 12.14 0.30 -18.08
C ASP A 197 11.76 1.61 -18.78
N THR A 198 10.73 2.30 -18.30
CA THR A 198 10.28 3.55 -18.93
C THR A 198 11.29 4.68 -18.77
N VAL A 199 11.96 4.80 -17.62
CA VAL A 199 13.01 5.79 -17.39
C VAL A 199 14.22 5.52 -18.28
N ASN A 200 14.66 4.26 -18.37
CA ASN A 200 15.77 3.87 -19.23
C ASN A 200 15.47 4.14 -20.72
N LYS A 201 14.24 3.90 -21.18
CA LYS A 201 13.80 4.22 -22.54
C LYS A 201 13.84 5.72 -22.81
N GLU A 202 13.30 6.55 -21.91
CA GLU A 202 13.33 8.01 -22.07
C GLU A 202 14.77 8.55 -22.10
N LEU A 203 15.64 8.02 -21.24
CA LEU A 203 17.07 8.39 -21.20
C LEU A 203 17.75 8.04 -22.54
N LEU A 204 17.63 6.79 -22.99
CA LEU A 204 18.22 6.33 -24.23
C LEU A 204 17.68 7.12 -25.44
N GLN A 205 16.37 7.29 -25.54
CA GLN A 205 15.76 8.03 -26.65
C GLN A 205 16.14 9.52 -26.64
N GLY A 206 16.22 10.14 -25.47
CA GLY A 206 16.69 11.52 -25.32
C GLY A 206 18.13 11.69 -25.85
N MET A 207 19.02 10.75 -25.50
CA MET A 207 20.39 10.73 -25.98
C MET A 207 20.48 10.51 -27.51
N LEU A 208 19.75 9.53 -28.04
CA LEU A 208 19.75 9.23 -29.49
C LEU A 208 19.22 10.41 -30.32
N ARG A 209 18.23 11.14 -29.82
CA ARG A 209 17.69 12.34 -30.50
C ARG A 209 18.56 13.58 -30.29
N GLY A 210 19.55 13.54 -29.39
CA GLY A 210 20.32 14.71 -28.99
C GLY A 210 19.47 15.77 -28.25
N ASP A 211 18.42 15.31 -27.52
CA ASP A 211 17.54 16.18 -26.76
C ASP A 211 18.31 16.94 -25.67
N PRO A 212 17.93 18.19 -25.34
CA PRO A 212 18.42 18.90 -24.16
C PRO A 212 18.16 18.09 -22.88
N PRO A 213 19.09 18.08 -21.89
CA PRO A 213 18.88 17.39 -20.61
C PRO A 213 17.53 17.73 -19.96
N ALA A 214 17.14 18.98 -19.98
CA ALA A 214 15.85 19.44 -19.42
C ALA A 214 14.63 18.75 -20.05
N LYS A 215 14.65 18.44 -21.34
CA LYS A 215 13.56 17.74 -22.03
C LYS A 215 13.49 16.26 -21.58
N THR A 216 14.62 15.60 -21.49
CA THR A 216 14.72 14.21 -20.99
C THR A 216 14.29 14.14 -19.52
N ILE A 217 14.75 15.09 -18.69
CA ILE A 217 14.36 15.22 -17.27
C ILE A 217 12.85 15.37 -17.16
N THR A 218 12.23 16.29 -17.92
CA THR A 218 10.77 16.48 -17.91
C THR A 218 10.01 15.20 -18.28
N ALA A 219 10.50 14.45 -19.26
CA ALA A 219 9.88 13.16 -19.63
C ALA A 219 9.98 12.14 -18.49
N ILE A 220 11.12 12.05 -17.82
CA ILE A 220 11.33 11.17 -16.66
C ILE A 220 10.45 11.59 -15.47
N GLN A 221 10.33 12.87 -15.17
CA GLN A 221 9.45 13.38 -14.10
C GLN A 221 7.98 12.96 -14.30
N LYS A 222 7.49 12.93 -15.54
CA LYS A 222 6.15 12.41 -15.84
C LYS A 222 6.00 10.91 -15.49
N LYS A 223 7.06 10.12 -15.66
CA LYS A 223 7.04 8.68 -15.28
C LYS A 223 6.99 8.52 -13.76
N PHE A 224 7.74 9.33 -13.01
CA PHE A 224 7.64 9.38 -11.55
C PHE A 224 6.25 9.80 -11.07
N GLY A 225 5.61 10.78 -11.72
CA GLY A 225 4.23 11.18 -11.44
C GLY A 225 3.23 10.02 -11.61
N THR A 226 3.38 9.23 -12.68
CA THR A 226 2.58 8.02 -12.90
C THR A 226 2.84 6.96 -11.83
N ALA A 227 4.10 6.77 -11.43
CA ALA A 227 4.48 5.80 -10.40
C ALA A 227 3.89 6.19 -9.03
N ARG A 228 3.92 7.46 -8.64
CA ARG A 228 3.27 7.99 -7.43
C ARG A 228 1.77 7.72 -7.42
N TYR A 229 1.10 7.97 -8.53
CA TYR A 229 -0.33 7.67 -8.65
C TYR A 229 -0.63 6.17 -8.45
N LYS A 230 0.17 5.29 -9.07
CA LYS A 230 0.04 3.84 -8.88
C LYS A 230 0.26 3.42 -7.43
N ALA A 231 1.28 3.99 -6.75
CA ALA A 231 1.57 3.74 -5.35
C ALA A 231 0.42 4.17 -4.44
N ARG A 232 -0.11 5.38 -4.63
CA ARG A 232 -1.26 5.90 -3.89
C ARG A 232 -2.49 5.00 -4.03
N ARG A 233 -2.81 4.60 -5.27
CA ARG A 233 -3.93 3.69 -5.55
C ARG A 233 -3.76 2.34 -4.87
N LEU A 234 -2.53 1.80 -4.87
CA LEU A 234 -2.21 0.55 -4.21
C LEU A 234 -2.46 0.66 -2.70
N VAL A 235 -1.87 1.65 -2.04
CA VAL A 235 -1.97 1.85 -0.59
C VAL A 235 -3.44 1.96 -0.16
N HIS A 236 -4.25 2.81 -0.80
CA HIS A 236 -5.65 2.95 -0.42
C HIS A 236 -6.46 1.66 -0.63
N THR A 237 -6.23 0.94 -1.72
CA THR A 237 -6.96 -0.30 -2.00
C THR A 237 -6.61 -1.40 -1.00
N GLU A 238 -5.33 -1.58 -0.71
CA GLU A 238 -4.85 -2.55 0.28
C GLU A 238 -5.29 -2.17 1.71
N THR A 239 -5.35 -0.88 2.05
CA THR A 239 -5.87 -0.40 3.33
C THR A 239 -7.31 -0.88 3.56
N THR A 240 -8.20 -0.66 2.60
CA THR A 240 -9.60 -1.12 2.71
C THR A 240 -9.69 -2.64 2.80
N TYR A 241 -8.93 -3.36 1.98
CA TYR A 241 -8.92 -4.82 2.01
C TYR A 241 -8.45 -5.38 3.35
N PHE A 242 -7.30 -4.95 3.85
CA PHE A 242 -6.74 -5.48 5.09
C PHE A 242 -7.53 -5.02 6.33
N ASN A 243 -8.18 -3.87 6.28
CA ASN A 243 -9.12 -3.47 7.31
C ASN A 243 -10.38 -4.38 7.32
N ALA A 244 -10.89 -4.78 6.16
CA ALA A 244 -11.97 -5.77 6.08
C ALA A 244 -11.51 -7.16 6.58
N VAL A 245 -10.28 -7.60 6.23
CA VAL A 245 -9.70 -8.87 6.74
C VAL A 245 -9.57 -8.87 8.26
N SER A 246 -9.22 -7.75 8.88
CA SER A 246 -9.15 -7.65 10.35
C SER A 246 -10.52 -7.86 10.99
N LYS A 247 -11.56 -7.36 10.37
CA LYS A 247 -12.94 -7.41 10.89
C LYS A 247 -13.55 -8.80 10.84
N ILE A 248 -13.32 -9.61 9.81
CA ILE A 248 -13.89 -10.96 9.73
C ILE A 248 -13.49 -11.83 10.92
N GLN A 249 -12.20 -11.75 11.33
CA GLN A 249 -11.72 -12.51 12.47
C GLN A 249 -12.36 -11.98 13.77
N MET A 250 -12.42 -10.67 13.93
CA MET A 250 -13.04 -10.00 15.07
C MET A 250 -14.54 -10.35 15.17
N TYR A 251 -15.30 -10.30 14.09
CA TYR A 251 -16.73 -10.66 14.08
C TYR A 251 -16.95 -12.12 14.50
N LYS A 252 -16.10 -13.05 14.02
CA LYS A 252 -16.16 -14.46 14.43
C LYS A 252 -15.87 -14.65 15.91
N ASP A 253 -14.84 -13.98 16.42
CA ASP A 253 -14.42 -14.10 17.82
C ASP A 253 -15.47 -13.50 18.78
N LEU A 254 -16.26 -12.55 18.31
CA LEU A 254 -17.31 -11.86 19.10
C LEU A 254 -18.73 -12.35 18.83
N GLY A 255 -18.91 -13.42 18.03
CA GLY A 255 -20.20 -14.03 17.76
C GLY A 255 -21.16 -13.14 16.98
N VAL A 256 -20.67 -12.35 16.04
CA VAL A 256 -21.50 -11.56 15.12
C VAL A 256 -21.98 -12.47 13.98
N ASP A 257 -23.29 -12.58 13.79
CA ASP A 257 -23.89 -13.45 12.76
C ASP A 257 -24.14 -12.74 11.44
N GLN A 258 -24.45 -11.44 11.49
CA GLN A 258 -24.77 -10.64 10.33
C GLN A 258 -23.98 -9.32 10.33
N ILE A 259 -23.67 -8.84 9.14
CA ILE A 259 -23.01 -7.55 8.95
C ILE A 259 -23.77 -6.69 7.96
N GLU A 260 -23.61 -5.40 8.07
CA GLU A 260 -24.15 -4.42 7.15
C GLU A 260 -23.00 -3.70 6.42
N ILE A 261 -23.15 -3.53 5.11
CA ILE A 261 -22.23 -2.75 4.29
C ILE A 261 -22.49 -1.27 4.54
N VAL A 262 -21.44 -0.52 4.81
CA VAL A 262 -21.48 0.92 5.05
C VAL A 262 -20.58 1.63 4.04
N GLU A 263 -21.22 2.35 3.12
CA GLU A 263 -20.50 3.13 2.12
C GLU A 263 -20.37 4.60 2.54
N THR A 264 -19.28 5.23 2.12
CA THR A 264 -19.13 6.67 2.30
C THR A 264 -19.90 7.38 1.19
N LEU A 265 -21.10 7.87 1.48
CA LEU A 265 -21.95 8.53 0.51
C LEU A 265 -21.58 10.01 0.36
N ASP A 266 -20.78 10.31 -0.66
CA ASP A 266 -20.41 11.68 -1.05
C ASP A 266 -20.28 11.81 -2.58
N SER A 267 -19.86 12.96 -3.07
CA SER A 267 -19.69 13.22 -4.52
C SER A 267 -18.67 12.31 -5.23
N ARG A 268 -17.87 11.54 -4.48
CA ARG A 268 -16.89 10.58 -4.99
C ARG A 268 -17.37 9.15 -4.94
N THR A 269 -18.56 8.90 -4.40
CA THR A 269 -19.13 7.54 -4.33
C THR A 269 -19.51 7.08 -5.73
N CYS A 270 -18.97 5.93 -6.14
CA CYS A 270 -19.21 5.40 -7.47
C CYS A 270 -20.55 4.65 -7.57
N ALA A 271 -21.00 4.44 -8.81
CA ALA A 271 -22.24 3.72 -9.10
C ALA A 271 -22.23 2.24 -8.65
N VAL A 272 -21.07 1.66 -8.38
CA VAL A 272 -20.95 0.29 -7.84
C VAL A 272 -21.23 0.28 -6.35
N CYS A 273 -20.66 1.20 -5.58
CA CYS A 273 -20.76 1.25 -4.12
C CYS A 273 -22.12 1.80 -3.64
N GLN A 274 -22.64 2.82 -4.30
CA GLN A 274 -23.84 3.52 -3.87
C GLN A 274 -25.05 2.58 -3.59
N PRO A 275 -25.40 1.61 -4.45
CA PRO A 275 -26.54 0.72 -4.20
C PRO A 275 -26.27 -0.36 -3.15
N LEU A 276 -25.02 -0.56 -2.74
CA LEU A 276 -24.63 -1.56 -1.74
C LEU A 276 -24.73 -1.04 -0.31
N ASP A 277 -24.84 0.29 -0.12
CA ASP A 277 -25.01 0.88 1.21
C ASP A 277 -26.26 0.34 1.90
N GLY A 278 -26.12 -0.07 3.17
CA GLY A 278 -27.19 -0.66 3.96
C GLY A 278 -27.50 -2.12 3.63
N THR A 279 -26.77 -2.76 2.72
CA THR A 279 -26.97 -4.19 2.42
C THR A 279 -26.51 -5.04 3.60
N VAL A 280 -27.43 -5.89 4.11
CA VAL A 280 -27.14 -6.84 5.19
C VAL A 280 -26.85 -8.21 4.61
N ILE A 281 -25.76 -8.82 5.06
CA ILE A 281 -25.36 -10.17 4.65
C ILE A 281 -24.96 -11.03 5.86
N PRO A 282 -25.18 -12.36 5.81
CA PRO A 282 -24.65 -13.28 6.82
C PRO A 282 -23.12 -13.25 6.87
N LEU A 283 -22.54 -13.35 8.06
CA LEU A 283 -21.08 -13.39 8.23
C LEU A 283 -20.44 -14.56 7.45
N ALA A 284 -21.16 -15.64 7.25
CA ALA A 284 -20.69 -16.78 6.45
C ALA A 284 -20.39 -16.41 4.98
N GLN A 285 -20.97 -15.32 4.48
CA GLN A 285 -20.74 -14.78 3.13
C GLN A 285 -19.72 -13.65 3.10
N TYR A 286 -19.04 -13.35 4.22
CA TYR A 286 -18.07 -12.28 4.32
C TYR A 286 -16.79 -12.60 3.54
N GLU A 287 -16.66 -12.05 2.37
CA GLU A 287 -15.51 -12.23 1.48
C GLU A 287 -14.99 -10.87 0.99
N PRO A 288 -13.89 -10.34 1.57
CA PRO A 288 -13.32 -9.07 1.15
C PRO A 288 -12.93 -9.06 -0.33
N GLY A 289 -13.36 -8.03 -1.04
CA GLY A 289 -13.14 -7.89 -2.48
C GLY A 289 -14.22 -8.54 -3.36
N VAL A 290 -15.17 -9.28 -2.77
CA VAL A 290 -16.26 -9.97 -3.48
C VAL A 290 -17.62 -9.54 -2.94
N THR A 291 -17.91 -9.88 -1.69
CA THR A 291 -19.21 -9.58 -1.05
C THR A 291 -19.15 -8.36 -0.13
N VAL A 292 -17.94 -7.99 0.30
CA VAL A 292 -17.71 -6.77 1.11
C VAL A 292 -16.54 -5.97 0.53
N PRO A 293 -16.43 -4.66 0.87
CA PRO A 293 -15.35 -3.81 0.36
C PRO A 293 -13.94 -4.42 0.53
N PRO A 294 -13.01 -4.10 -0.39
CA PRO A 294 -13.08 -3.15 -1.50
C PRO A 294 -13.67 -3.74 -2.79
N PHE A 295 -14.68 -3.12 -3.37
CA PHE A 295 -15.28 -3.58 -4.66
C PHE A 295 -14.51 -3.09 -5.90
N HIS A 296 -13.65 -2.09 -5.72
CA HIS A 296 -12.84 -1.47 -6.77
C HIS A 296 -11.61 -0.77 -6.15
N PRO A 297 -10.60 -0.40 -6.96
CA PRO A 297 -9.49 0.41 -6.46
C PRO A 297 -9.95 1.75 -5.83
N ASN A 298 -9.31 2.14 -4.72
CA ASN A 298 -9.66 3.31 -3.90
C ASN A 298 -11.09 3.24 -3.28
N CYS A 299 -11.63 2.05 -3.07
CA CYS A 299 -12.88 1.88 -2.35
C CYS A 299 -12.74 2.39 -0.90
N ARG A 300 -13.79 3.05 -0.38
CA ARG A 300 -13.84 3.62 0.98
C ARG A 300 -14.96 3.02 1.82
N GLY A 301 -15.60 1.97 1.29
CA GLY A 301 -16.64 1.24 2.00
C GLY A 301 -16.09 0.43 3.16
N THR A 302 -16.96 0.16 4.12
CA THR A 302 -16.65 -0.64 5.30
C THR A 302 -17.80 -1.57 5.64
N THR A 303 -17.73 -2.27 6.77
CA THR A 303 -18.81 -3.06 7.31
C THR A 303 -18.96 -2.77 8.81
N CYS A 304 -20.17 -2.90 9.31
CA CYS A 304 -20.46 -2.89 10.75
C CYS A 304 -21.27 -4.14 11.14
N PRO A 305 -21.29 -4.53 12.43
CA PRO A 305 -22.18 -5.60 12.88
C PRO A 305 -23.63 -5.18 12.68
N HIS A 306 -24.45 -6.12 12.21
CA HIS A 306 -25.90 -5.96 12.10
C HIS A 306 -26.59 -6.90 13.07
N TYR A 307 -27.62 -6.37 13.74
CA TYR A 307 -28.40 -7.12 14.71
C TYR A 307 -29.89 -6.84 14.45
N ASP A 308 -30.64 -7.87 14.16
CA ASP A 308 -32.09 -7.79 13.99
C ASP A 308 -32.76 -7.45 15.33
N ASP A 309 -33.65 -6.47 15.29
CA ASP A 309 -34.57 -6.06 16.36
C ASP A 309 -33.97 -6.01 17.80
N MET A 310 -33.17 -4.96 18.03
CA MET A 310 -32.34 -4.79 19.22
C MET A 310 -33.06 -4.14 20.40
N ASP A 311 -34.31 -3.78 20.26
CA ASP A 311 -35.10 -3.17 21.34
C ASP A 311 -35.55 -4.25 22.32
N GLY A 312 -34.77 -4.48 23.34
CA GLY A 312 -35.15 -5.31 24.47
C GLY A 312 -34.32 -6.57 24.71
N GLU A 313 -33.27 -6.83 23.91
CA GLU A 313 -32.39 -7.96 24.14
C GLU A 313 -31.13 -7.61 24.93
N ARG A 314 -30.71 -8.51 25.81
CA ARG A 314 -29.47 -8.44 26.58
C ARG A 314 -28.57 -9.59 26.15
N ALA A 315 -27.38 -9.28 25.71
CA ALA A 315 -26.40 -10.31 25.45
C ALA A 315 -25.84 -10.86 26.78
N ALA A 316 -25.75 -12.16 26.89
CA ALA A 316 -25.10 -12.85 28.02
C ALA A 316 -24.16 -13.93 27.47
N ARG A 317 -23.04 -14.14 28.16
CA ARG A 317 -22.13 -15.22 27.83
C ARG A 317 -22.57 -16.50 28.56
N THR A 318 -22.72 -17.58 27.82
CA THR A 318 -22.96 -18.89 28.37
C THR A 318 -21.67 -19.52 28.93
N ALA A 319 -21.80 -20.56 29.77
CA ALA A 319 -20.64 -21.20 30.40
C ALA A 319 -19.64 -21.84 29.43
N ASP A 320 -20.06 -22.15 28.20
CA ASP A 320 -19.23 -22.66 27.10
C ASP A 320 -18.56 -21.56 26.27
N GLY A 321 -18.79 -20.28 26.64
CA GLY A 321 -18.21 -19.12 25.98
C GLY A 321 -19.00 -18.59 24.78
N THR A 322 -20.12 -19.19 24.42
CA THR A 322 -21.01 -18.65 23.38
C THR A 322 -21.79 -17.45 23.88
N VAL A 323 -22.19 -16.56 22.98
CA VAL A 323 -23.05 -15.41 23.30
C VAL A 323 -24.50 -15.79 23.05
N SER A 324 -25.31 -15.61 24.06
CA SER A 324 -26.77 -15.78 24.02
C SER A 324 -27.45 -14.43 24.21
N TYR A 325 -28.52 -14.22 23.50
CA TYR A 325 -29.34 -13.01 23.59
C TYR A 325 -30.66 -13.37 24.30
N THR A 326 -31.01 -12.64 25.37
CA THR A 326 -32.23 -12.83 26.14
C THR A 326 -33.07 -11.58 26.13
N HIS A 327 -34.39 -11.73 25.94
CA HIS A 327 -35.32 -10.61 26.00
C HIS A 327 -35.39 -9.97 27.39
N LEU A 328 -35.28 -8.66 27.47
CA LEU A 328 -35.35 -7.88 28.71
C LEU A 328 -36.71 -8.01 29.44
N ARG A 329 -37.80 -8.43 28.74
CA ARG A 329 -39.14 -8.55 29.31
C ARG A 329 -39.31 -9.68 30.33
N ALA A 330 -38.40 -10.63 30.44
CA ALA A 330 -38.50 -11.74 31.36
C ALA A 330 -38.16 -11.38 32.84
N HIS A 331 -37.51 -10.24 33.08
CA HIS A 331 -37.07 -9.86 34.43
C HIS A 331 -37.92 -8.77 35.10
N GLU A 332 -38.79 -8.08 34.37
CA GLU A 332 -39.67 -7.05 34.99
C GLU A 332 -40.91 -7.63 35.63
N THR A 333 -41.27 -8.89 35.37
CA THR A 333 -42.48 -9.54 35.90
C THR A 333 -42.25 -10.30 37.21
N GLU A 334 -41.03 -10.49 37.66
CA GLU A 334 -40.75 -11.21 38.91
C GLU A 334 -40.45 -10.32 40.15
N LEU A 335 -40.56 -9.02 40.03
CA LEU A 335 -40.32 -8.09 41.14
C LEU A 335 -41.59 -7.46 41.76
N HIS A 336 -42.74 -7.97 41.44
CA HIS A 336 -44.01 -7.58 42.06
C HIS A 336 -44.81 -8.80 42.50
N LEU A 337 -44.31 -9.51 43.51
CA LEU A 337 -45.11 -10.33 44.44
C LEU A 337 -44.43 -10.28 45.82
#